data_f49155f2a4d315d15db4e6a97ebb2854
#
_entry.id   f49155f2a4d315d15db4e6a97ebb2854
#
_cell.length_a   1.000
_cell.length_b   1.000
_cell.length_c   1.000
_cell.angle_alpha   90.00
_cell.angle_beta   90.00
_cell.angle_gamma   90.00
#
_symmetry.space_group_name_H-M   'P 1'
#
loop_
_entity.id
_entity.type
_entity.pdbx_description
1 polymer ?
#
loop_
_entity_poly.entity_id
_entity_poly.type
_entity_poly.pdbx_seq_one_letter_code
_entity_poly.pdbx_strand_id
1 'polypeptide(L)'
;MARIVTVVVETGKDLFSCFMANDSRDLKFLIIGDGKTARAAVDDFFVARDEMKEFYEEQGEEFPDLEFRFVFDVGAFFSYYPLSITAFAKYIGMNPSLLRQYASGLKEPKGKSLEKIRKGIQQVVGDINADALITKPVLAYT
;
A
#
# COMPACT_ATOMS: atom_id res chain seq x y z
N MET A 1 6.55 15.95 18.89
CA MET A 1 5.81 15.80 17.63
C MET A 1 6.48 14.75 16.76
N ALA A 2 5.71 13.81 16.23
CA ALA A 2 6.25 12.75 15.40
C ALA A 2 6.80 13.27 14.07
N ARG A 3 7.93 12.75 13.66
CA ARG A 3 8.47 12.97 12.32
C ARG A 3 7.79 12.01 11.35
N ILE A 4 7.31 12.52 10.22
CA ILE A 4 6.70 11.70 9.17
C ILE A 4 7.79 11.16 8.26
N VAL A 5 7.82 9.84 8.09
CA VAL A 5 8.77 9.15 7.22
C VAL A 5 7.97 8.40 6.14
N THR A 6 8.33 8.61 4.89
CA THR A 6 7.72 7.88 3.78
C THR A 6 8.30 6.47 3.70
N VAL A 7 7.42 5.49 3.59
CA VAL A 7 7.79 4.07 3.46
C VAL A 7 7.22 3.54 2.16
N VAL A 8 8.09 2.97 1.34
CA VAL A 8 7.72 2.44 0.02
C VAL A 8 7.40 0.96 0.13
N VAL A 9 6.25 0.56 -0.41
CA VAL A 9 5.88 -0.85 -0.56
C VAL A 9 5.97 -1.19 -2.04
N GLU A 10 6.87 -2.09 -2.39
CA GLU A 10 7.26 -2.34 -3.77
C GLU A 10 7.05 -3.80 -4.14
N THR A 11 6.57 -4.01 -5.37
CA THR A 11 6.42 -5.34 -5.96
C THR A 11 7.78 -5.84 -6.42
N GLY A 12 8.21 -6.99 -5.92
CA GLY A 12 9.38 -7.69 -6.40
C GLY A 12 9.00 -8.92 -7.23
N LYS A 13 10.00 -9.66 -7.65
CA LYS A 13 9.79 -10.87 -8.46
C LYS A 13 9.05 -11.95 -7.66
N ASP A 14 9.49 -12.24 -6.46
CA ASP A 14 8.94 -13.31 -5.63
C ASP A 14 8.32 -12.80 -4.33
N LEU A 15 8.71 -11.63 -3.88
CA LEU A 15 8.29 -11.03 -2.63
C LEU A 15 7.95 -9.56 -2.83
N PHE A 16 7.13 -9.04 -1.92
CA PHE A 16 6.97 -7.60 -1.76
C PHE A 16 7.99 -7.10 -0.75
N SER A 17 8.50 -5.90 -0.96
CA SER A 17 9.46 -5.25 -0.07
C SER A 17 8.90 -3.97 0.48
N CYS A 18 9.25 -3.64 1.71
CA CYS A 18 8.79 -2.45 2.40
C CYS A 18 10.02 -1.78 3.02
N PHE A 19 10.28 -0.52 2.68
CA PHE A 19 11.51 0.15 3.12
C PHE A 19 11.34 1.66 3.23
N MET A 20 12.17 2.27 4.07
CA MET A 20 12.18 3.72 4.27
C MET A 20 12.72 4.43 3.04
N ALA A 21 12.07 5.52 2.65
CA ALA A 21 12.45 6.31 1.48
C ALA A 21 13.59 7.29 1.79
N ASN A 22 14.02 8.03 0.77
CA ASN A 22 15.14 8.96 0.85
C ASN A 22 14.96 10.12 1.84
N ASP A 23 13.73 10.44 2.22
CA ASP A 23 13.45 11.50 3.18
C ASP A 23 13.91 11.17 4.62
N SER A 24 14.40 9.95 4.83
CA SER A 24 14.89 9.48 6.13
C SER A 24 16.39 9.17 6.13
N ARG A 25 17.15 9.64 5.14
CA ARG A 25 18.59 9.38 5.03
C ARG A 25 19.42 9.81 6.22
N ASP A 26 18.99 10.83 6.94
CA ASP A 26 19.69 11.34 8.12
C ASP A 26 19.51 10.46 9.35
N LEU A 27 18.59 9.52 9.33
CA LEU A 27 18.42 8.54 10.40
C LEU A 27 19.56 7.52 10.36
N LYS A 28 20.00 7.09 11.54
CA LYS A 28 21.17 6.20 11.69
C LYS A 28 20.82 4.72 11.48
N PHE A 29 19.62 4.43 11.05
CA PHE A 29 19.14 3.06 10.86
C PHE A 29 18.24 2.98 9.64
N LEU A 30 18.06 1.78 9.15
CA LEU A 30 17.15 1.46 8.06
C LEU A 30 16.25 0.31 8.49
N ILE A 31 14.95 0.53 8.37
CA ILE A 31 13.94 -0.50 8.65
C ILE A 31 13.47 -1.07 7.32
N ILE A 32 13.47 -2.39 7.20
CA ILE A 32 13.09 -3.11 5.98
C ILE A 32 12.16 -4.25 6.38
N GLY A 33 11.17 -4.53 5.54
CA GLY A 33 10.31 -5.68 5.68
C GLY A 33 10.08 -6.36 4.34
N ASP A 34 9.87 -7.67 4.35
CA ASP A 34 9.58 -8.47 3.16
C ASP A 34 8.41 -9.40 3.45
N GLY A 35 7.69 -9.78 2.41
CA GLY A 35 6.60 -10.72 2.56
C GLY A 35 6.05 -11.21 1.22
N LYS A 36 5.30 -12.29 1.26
CA LYS A 36 4.65 -12.85 0.07
C LYS A 36 3.46 -12.02 -0.39
N THR A 37 2.95 -11.16 0.47
CA THR A 37 1.90 -10.18 0.16
C THR A 37 2.39 -8.81 0.61
N ALA A 38 1.80 -7.75 0.07
CA ALA A 38 2.15 -6.41 0.49
C ALA A 38 1.85 -6.21 1.98
N ARG A 39 0.75 -6.77 2.48
CA ARG A 39 0.38 -6.67 3.90
C ARG A 39 1.40 -7.38 4.79
N ALA A 40 1.86 -8.56 4.38
CA ALA A 40 2.91 -9.29 5.10
C ALA A 40 4.22 -8.51 5.16
N ALA A 41 4.58 -7.81 4.07
CA ALA A 41 5.77 -6.97 4.03
C ALA A 41 5.66 -5.79 5.00
N VAL A 42 4.48 -5.16 5.08
CA VAL A 42 4.23 -4.07 6.03
C VAL A 42 4.29 -4.59 7.47
N ASP A 43 3.69 -5.75 7.74
CA ASP A 43 3.74 -6.36 9.07
C ASP A 43 5.19 -6.66 9.49
N ASP A 44 5.98 -7.21 8.57
CA ASP A 44 7.40 -7.50 8.82
C ASP A 44 8.21 -6.21 9.07
N PHE A 45 7.87 -5.14 8.36
CA PHE A 45 8.47 -3.83 8.59
C PHE A 45 8.25 -3.37 10.04
N PHE A 46 7.04 -3.53 10.57
CA PHE A 46 6.76 -3.14 11.95
C PHE A 46 7.45 -4.03 12.98
N VAL A 47 7.64 -5.31 12.68
CA VAL A 47 8.46 -6.20 13.52
C VAL A 47 9.90 -5.68 13.57
N ALA A 48 10.47 -5.33 12.42
CA ALA A 48 11.82 -4.77 12.35
C ALA A 48 11.93 -3.43 13.08
N ARG A 49 10.89 -2.57 12.99
CA ARG A 49 10.82 -1.33 13.73
C ARG A 49 10.89 -1.58 15.24
N ASP A 50 10.12 -2.55 15.71
CA ASP A 50 10.07 -2.86 17.14
C ASP A 50 11.41 -3.41 17.63
N GLU A 51 12.07 -4.24 16.83
CA GLU A 51 13.41 -4.75 17.14
C GLU A 51 14.44 -3.61 17.21
N MET A 52 14.38 -2.66 16.30
CA MET A 52 15.28 -1.49 16.30
C MET A 52 15.03 -0.62 17.52
N LYS A 53 13.77 -0.41 17.88
CA LYS A 53 13.39 0.35 19.07
C LYS A 53 13.93 -0.31 20.35
N GLU A 54 13.78 -1.62 20.46
CA GLU A 54 14.31 -2.40 21.58
C GLU A 54 15.83 -2.29 21.67
N PHE A 55 16.52 -2.36 20.52
CA PHE A 55 17.97 -2.18 20.46
C PHE A 55 18.38 -0.81 21.01
N TYR A 56 17.68 0.26 20.64
CA TYR A 56 17.94 1.61 21.15
C TYR A 56 17.76 1.69 22.66
N GLU A 57 16.71 1.07 23.19
CA GLU A 57 16.45 1.03 24.63
C GLU A 57 17.58 0.30 25.37
N GLU A 58 18.07 -0.80 24.83
CA GLU A 58 19.20 -1.54 25.42
C GLU A 58 20.49 -0.72 25.46
N GLN A 59 20.68 0.17 24.49
CA GLN A 59 21.84 1.06 24.44
C GLN A 59 21.67 2.32 25.28
N GLY A 60 20.53 2.48 25.95
CA GLY A 60 20.22 3.68 26.69
C GLY A 60 19.97 4.90 25.82
N GLU A 61 19.64 4.70 24.55
CA GLU A 61 19.36 5.77 23.62
C GLU A 61 17.86 5.89 23.39
N GLU A 62 17.42 7.12 23.11
CA GLU A 62 16.01 7.37 22.78
C GLU A 62 15.76 7.08 21.32
N PHE A 63 14.77 6.22 21.06
CA PHE A 63 14.30 5.97 19.70
C PHE A 63 13.46 7.16 19.24
N PRO A 64 13.70 7.70 18.02
CA PRO A 64 12.93 8.85 17.55
C PRO A 64 11.45 8.55 17.41
N ASP A 65 10.60 9.54 17.63
CA ASP A 65 9.17 9.45 17.44
C ASP A 65 8.86 9.56 15.96
N LEU A 66 8.48 8.45 15.34
CA LEU A 66 8.26 8.34 13.90
C LEU A 66 6.81 7.96 13.59
N GLU A 67 6.26 8.63 12.59
CA GLU A 67 4.99 8.27 11.96
C GLU A 67 5.29 7.85 10.53
N PHE A 68 4.81 6.66 10.13
CA PHE A 68 5.09 6.11 8.80
C PHE A 68 3.93 6.36 7.85
N ARG A 69 4.25 6.92 6.69
CA ARG A 69 3.30 7.11 5.60
C ARG A 69 3.68 6.18 4.46
N PHE A 70 2.80 5.21 4.18
CA PHE A 70 3.05 4.19 3.18
C PHE A 70 2.62 4.65 1.80
N VAL A 71 3.49 4.40 0.80
CA VAL A 71 3.20 4.59 -0.61
C VAL A 71 3.44 3.26 -1.32
N PHE A 72 2.69 3.00 -2.38
CA PHE A 72 2.65 1.69 -3.03
C PHE A 72 2.85 1.84 -4.53
N ASP A 73 3.59 0.92 -5.14
CA ASP A 73 3.47 0.75 -6.58
C ASP A 73 2.14 0.05 -6.91
N VAL A 74 1.81 -0.10 -8.19
CA VAL A 74 0.50 -0.63 -8.59
C VAL A 74 0.28 -2.05 -8.04
N GLY A 75 1.27 -2.93 -8.18
CA GLY A 75 1.15 -4.30 -7.69
C GLY A 75 0.97 -4.38 -6.19
N ALA A 76 1.76 -3.61 -5.45
CA ALA A 76 1.66 -3.55 -3.99
C ALA A 76 0.31 -2.99 -3.55
N PHE A 77 -0.19 -1.97 -4.24
CA PHE A 77 -1.49 -1.38 -3.95
C PHE A 77 -2.61 -2.42 -4.05
N PHE A 78 -2.68 -3.14 -5.18
CA PHE A 78 -3.72 -4.14 -5.39
C PHE A 78 -3.52 -5.42 -4.56
N SER A 79 -2.32 -5.66 -4.08
CA SER A 79 -2.08 -6.72 -3.10
C SER A 79 -2.54 -6.33 -1.70
N TYR A 80 -2.31 -5.07 -1.32
CA TYR A 80 -2.61 -4.57 0.02
C TYR A 80 -4.11 -4.33 0.23
N TYR A 81 -4.77 -3.72 -0.74
CA TYR A 81 -6.20 -3.40 -0.66
C TYR A 81 -7.06 -4.45 -1.36
N PRO A 82 -8.26 -4.75 -0.85
CA PRO A 82 -9.11 -5.81 -1.39
C PRO A 82 -9.85 -5.40 -2.65
N LEU A 83 -9.11 -5.12 -3.73
CA LEU A 83 -9.65 -4.71 -5.01
C LEU A 83 -9.25 -5.70 -6.09
N SER A 84 -10.23 -6.15 -6.90
CA SER A 84 -9.97 -7.00 -8.06
C SER A 84 -9.36 -6.17 -9.19
N ILE A 85 -8.20 -6.59 -9.69
CA ILE A 85 -7.54 -5.93 -10.84
C ILE A 85 -8.48 -5.94 -12.05
N THR A 86 -9.08 -7.10 -12.37
CA THR A 86 -9.96 -7.24 -13.53
C THR A 86 -11.20 -6.34 -13.42
N ALA A 87 -11.88 -6.39 -12.28
CA ALA A 87 -13.07 -5.57 -12.06
C ALA A 87 -12.75 -4.07 -12.05
N PHE A 88 -11.65 -3.70 -11.41
CA PHE A 88 -11.22 -2.31 -11.35
C PHE A 88 -10.84 -1.77 -12.75
N ALA A 89 -10.09 -2.56 -13.54
CA ALA A 89 -9.73 -2.18 -14.89
C ALA A 89 -10.97 -1.89 -15.74
N LYS A 90 -11.97 -2.76 -15.68
CA LYS A 90 -13.25 -2.56 -16.38
C LYS A 90 -13.96 -1.30 -15.89
N TYR A 91 -13.95 -1.06 -14.60
CA TYR A 91 -14.59 0.12 -13.99
C TYR A 91 -13.99 1.43 -14.53
N ILE A 92 -12.68 1.50 -14.69
CA ILE A 92 -12.00 2.70 -15.18
C ILE A 92 -11.87 2.74 -16.72
N GLY A 93 -12.35 1.71 -17.42
CA GLY A 93 -12.23 1.64 -18.89
C GLY A 93 -10.81 1.35 -19.37
N MET A 94 -10.05 0.59 -18.61
CA MET A 94 -8.70 0.15 -18.99
C MET A 94 -8.72 -1.33 -19.32
N ASN A 95 -7.89 -1.75 -20.30
CA ASN A 95 -7.73 -3.15 -20.60
C ASN A 95 -7.19 -3.89 -19.37
N PRO A 96 -7.88 -4.95 -18.87
CA PRO A 96 -7.42 -5.70 -17.71
C PRO A 96 -6.02 -6.27 -17.86
N SER A 97 -5.64 -6.69 -19.07
CA SER A 97 -4.29 -7.21 -19.35
C SER A 97 -3.23 -6.11 -19.11
N LEU A 98 -3.52 -4.88 -19.52
CA LEU A 98 -2.62 -3.77 -19.30
C LEU A 98 -2.46 -3.47 -17.81
N LEU A 99 -3.56 -3.46 -17.06
CA LEU A 99 -3.47 -3.21 -15.61
C LEU A 99 -2.69 -4.32 -14.91
N ARG A 100 -2.86 -5.58 -15.33
CA ARG A 100 -2.05 -6.69 -14.81
C ARG A 100 -0.56 -6.52 -15.11
N GLN A 101 -0.21 -5.98 -16.28
CA GLN A 101 1.19 -5.69 -16.62
C GLN A 101 1.77 -4.60 -15.73
N TYR A 102 1.00 -3.58 -15.39
CA TYR A 102 1.40 -2.57 -14.41
C TYR A 102 1.58 -3.21 -13.03
N ALA A 103 0.65 -4.04 -12.61
CA ALA A 103 0.71 -4.69 -11.30
C ALA A 103 1.89 -5.64 -11.16
N SER A 104 2.26 -6.34 -12.23
CA SER A 104 3.42 -7.26 -12.21
C SER A 104 4.77 -6.55 -12.35
N GLY A 105 4.77 -5.26 -12.65
CA GLY A 105 6.00 -4.52 -12.89
C GLY A 105 6.57 -4.65 -14.31
N LEU A 106 5.89 -5.38 -15.19
CA LEU A 106 6.31 -5.54 -16.58
C LEU A 106 6.28 -4.21 -17.33
N LYS A 107 5.31 -3.36 -17.01
CA LYS A 107 5.20 -1.99 -17.52
C LYS A 107 4.97 -1.05 -16.36
N GLU A 108 5.43 0.18 -16.52
CA GLU A 108 5.24 1.24 -15.52
C GLU A 108 4.21 2.24 -16.03
N PRO A 109 3.11 2.47 -15.28
CA PRO A 109 2.12 3.47 -15.71
C PRO A 109 2.69 4.87 -15.54
N LYS A 110 2.50 5.73 -16.53
CA LYS A 110 2.95 7.12 -16.53
C LYS A 110 1.87 8.02 -17.10
N GLY A 111 1.95 9.31 -16.74
CA GLY A 111 1.08 10.32 -17.30
C GLY A 111 -0.40 9.99 -17.17
N LYS A 112 -1.07 9.87 -18.30
CA LYS A 112 -2.53 9.68 -18.34
C LYS A 112 -2.97 8.34 -17.73
N SER A 113 -2.18 7.28 -17.90
CA SER A 113 -2.51 5.97 -17.33
C SER A 113 -2.48 5.99 -15.81
N LEU A 114 -1.46 6.58 -15.22
CA LEU A 114 -1.35 6.71 -13.77
C LEU A 114 -2.49 7.56 -13.21
N GLU A 115 -2.79 8.68 -13.88
CA GLU A 115 -3.88 9.57 -13.47
C GLU A 115 -5.24 8.87 -13.54
N LYS A 116 -5.46 8.07 -14.57
CA LYS A 116 -6.69 7.28 -14.72
C LYS A 116 -6.88 6.30 -13.57
N ILE A 117 -5.80 5.62 -13.19
CA ILE A 117 -5.83 4.70 -12.04
C ILE A 117 -6.13 5.46 -10.74
N ARG A 118 -5.46 6.58 -10.50
CA ARG A 118 -5.68 7.40 -9.30
C ARG A 118 -7.11 7.91 -9.19
N LYS A 119 -7.65 8.46 -10.27
CA LYS A 119 -9.03 8.94 -10.30
C LYS A 119 -10.01 7.81 -10.06
N GLY A 120 -9.76 6.65 -10.64
CA GLY A 120 -10.58 5.47 -10.42
C GLY A 120 -10.62 5.05 -8.96
N ILE A 121 -9.48 5.05 -8.29
CA ILE A 121 -9.38 4.76 -6.86
C ILE A 121 -10.20 5.77 -6.05
N GLN A 122 -10.09 7.06 -6.34
CA GLN A 122 -10.85 8.10 -5.67
C GLN A 122 -12.36 7.90 -5.87
N GLN A 123 -12.79 7.52 -7.07
CA GLN A 123 -14.19 7.25 -7.36
C GLN A 123 -14.72 6.05 -6.56
N VAL A 124 -13.98 4.95 -6.52
CA VAL A 124 -14.37 3.78 -5.73
C VAL A 124 -14.52 4.14 -4.26
N VAL A 125 -13.56 4.85 -3.70
CA VAL A 125 -13.59 5.27 -2.29
C VAL A 125 -14.79 6.16 -2.03
N GLY A 126 -15.10 7.09 -2.94
CA GLY A 126 -16.23 7.99 -2.80
C GLY A 126 -17.59 7.32 -2.95
N ASP A 127 -17.67 6.22 -3.71
CA ASP A 127 -18.92 5.51 -3.95
C ASP A 127 -19.26 4.49 -2.86
N ILE A 128 -18.27 3.99 -2.14
CA ILE A 128 -18.50 2.96 -1.13
C ILE A 128 -19.30 3.53 0.04
N ASN A 129 -20.42 2.87 0.34
CA ASN A 129 -21.27 3.21 1.46
C ASN A 129 -21.72 1.92 2.14
N ALA A 130 -21.21 1.68 3.35
CA ALA A 130 -21.52 0.47 4.11
C ALA A 130 -23.03 0.34 4.41
N ASP A 131 -23.73 1.45 4.56
CA ASP A 131 -25.16 1.45 4.83
C ASP A 131 -26.00 0.96 3.64
N ALA A 132 -25.40 0.93 2.44
CA ALA A 132 -26.07 0.39 1.26
C ALA A 132 -26.12 -1.14 1.25
N LEU A 133 -25.36 -1.80 2.13
CA LEU A 133 -25.35 -3.26 2.25
C LEU A 133 -26.52 -3.73 3.10
N ILE A 134 -27.38 -4.56 2.54
CA ILE A 134 -28.53 -5.15 3.24
C ILE A 134 -28.47 -6.67 3.14
N THR A 135 -29.15 -7.36 4.05
CA THR A 135 -29.18 -8.83 4.07
C THR A 135 -30.20 -9.42 3.10
N LYS A 136 -31.31 -8.71 2.88
CA LYS A 136 -32.39 -9.16 1.98
C LYS A 136 -32.99 -7.97 1.25
N PRO A 137 -33.23 -8.04 -0.06
CA PRO A 137 -33.82 -6.95 -0.82
C PRO A 137 -35.36 -6.95 -0.69
N VAL A 138 -35.88 -6.92 0.52
CA VAL A 138 -37.33 -7.04 0.77
C VAL A 138 -38.02 -5.71 0.98
N LEU A 139 -37.28 -4.63 1.10
CA LEU A 139 -37.84 -3.34 1.47
C LEU A 139 -38.54 -2.60 0.34
N ALA A 140 -38.27 -2.96 -0.89
CA ALA A 140 -38.70 -2.20 -2.06
C ALA A 140 -40.21 -2.23 -2.30
N TYR A 141 -40.92 -3.25 -1.81
CA TYR A 141 -42.33 -3.51 -2.15
C TYR A 141 -43.25 -3.65 -0.95
N THR A 142 -42.81 -3.22 0.18
CA THR A 142 -43.63 -3.27 1.40
C THR A 142 -44.40 -1.98 1.63
#